data_de19b1909a83c0d28ab682d90fc025b5
#
_entry.id   de19b1909a83c0d28ab682d90fc025b5
#
_cell.length_a   1.000
_cell.length_b   1.000
_cell.length_c   1.000
_cell.angle_alpha   90.00
_cell.angle_beta   90.00
_cell.angle_gamma   90.00
#
_symmetry.space_group_name_H-M   'P 1'
#
loop_
_entity.id
_entity.type
_entity.pdbx_description
1 polymer ?
#
loop_
_entity_poly.entity_id
_entity_poly.type
_entity_poly.pdbx_seq_one_letter_code
_entity_poly.pdbx_strand_id
1 'polypeptide(L)' 'MQASGINDMLRGWSEGIVGNKTFQQITEEFAEIVIPKVWLREDRKISRVASVLSVSPKKVRRILRNSGFTEPD' A
#
# COMPACT_ATOMS: atom_id res chain seq x y z
N MET A 1 21.37 -5.38 -15.40
CA MET A 1 20.75 -5.95 -15.11
C MET A 1 19.68 -5.49 -14.61
N GLN A 2 18.86 -5.51 -14.36
CA GLN A 2 17.82 -4.98 -14.00
C GLN A 2 17.45 -5.20 -12.70
N ALA A 3 16.69 -4.43 -12.12
CA ALA A 3 16.28 -4.55 -10.78
C ALA A 3 15.39 -5.71 -10.65
N SER A 4 15.94 -6.82 -10.71
CA SER A 4 15.12 -7.98 -10.78
C SER A 4 14.42 -8.30 -9.48
N GLY A 5 14.96 -7.89 -8.33
CA GLY A 5 14.36 -8.26 -7.07
C GLY A 5 12.92 -7.86 -6.92
N ILE A 6 12.65 -6.56 -7.06
CA ILE A 6 11.29 -6.06 -6.91
C ILE A 6 10.38 -6.53 -8.03
N ASN A 7 10.88 -6.53 -9.25
CA ASN A 7 10.07 -6.95 -10.37
C ASN A 7 9.68 -8.42 -10.26
N ASP A 8 10.62 -9.24 -9.84
CA ASP A 8 10.33 -10.67 -9.68
C ASP A 8 9.32 -10.90 -8.57
N MET A 9 9.45 -10.15 -7.49
CA MET A 9 8.53 -10.27 -6.39
C MET A 9 7.12 -9.88 -6.81
N LEU A 10 6.99 -8.77 -7.51
CA LEU A 10 5.67 -8.32 -7.97
C LEU A 10 5.07 -9.26 -8.99
N ARG A 11 5.91 -9.82 -9.85
CA ARG A 11 5.41 -10.77 -10.84
C ARG A 11 4.88 -12.02 -10.18
N GLY A 12 5.61 -12.56 -9.21
CA GLY A 12 5.14 -13.73 -8.49
C GLY A 12 3.85 -13.47 -7.75
N TRP A 13 3.77 -12.31 -7.11
CA TRP A 13 2.56 -11.94 -6.40
C TRP A 13 1.38 -11.84 -7.35
N SER A 14 1.55 -11.17 -8.48
CA SER A 14 0.44 -10.98 -9.40
C SER A 14 0.03 -12.29 -10.06
N GLU A 15 0.95 -13.18 -10.32
CA GLU A 15 0.59 -14.46 -10.88
C GLU A 15 -0.27 -15.28 -9.93
N GLY A 16 -0.05 -15.11 -8.64
CA GLY A 16 -0.82 -15.84 -7.67
C GLY A 16 -2.24 -15.35 -7.51
N ILE A 17 -2.54 -14.13 -7.95
CA ILE A 17 -3.87 -13.58 -7.76
C ILE A 17 -4.62 -13.32 -9.05
N VAL A 18 -3.95 -13.46 -10.19
CA VAL A 18 -4.58 -13.21 -11.47
C VAL A 18 -5.74 -14.19 -11.67
N GLY A 19 -6.89 -13.63 -12.06
CA GLY A 19 -8.06 -14.44 -12.31
C GLY A 19 -8.91 -14.71 -11.09
N ASN A 20 -8.40 -14.39 -9.90
CA ASN A 20 -9.15 -14.62 -8.68
C ASN A 20 -9.65 -13.34 -8.01
N LYS A 21 -9.11 -12.21 -8.39
CA LYS A 21 -9.45 -10.94 -7.76
C LYS A 21 -9.66 -9.87 -8.80
N THR A 22 -10.53 -8.94 -8.48
CA THR A 22 -10.72 -7.79 -9.34
C THR A 22 -9.54 -6.85 -9.23
N PHE A 23 -9.41 -5.97 -10.20
CA PHE A 23 -8.36 -4.98 -10.16
C PHE A 23 -8.45 -4.13 -8.89
N GLN A 24 -9.66 -3.78 -8.49
CA GLN A 24 -9.85 -3.01 -7.28
C GLN A 24 -9.35 -3.77 -6.05
N GLN A 25 -9.63 -5.06 -5.97
CA GLN A 25 -9.14 -5.85 -4.85
C GLN A 25 -7.63 -5.92 -4.83
N ILE A 26 -7.03 -6.05 -6.01
CA ILE A 26 -5.57 -6.12 -6.10
C ILE A 26 -4.95 -4.83 -5.63
N THR A 27 -5.47 -3.69 -6.09
CA THR A 27 -4.90 -2.41 -5.70
C THR A 27 -5.11 -2.13 -4.22
N GLU A 28 -6.23 -2.58 -3.66
CA GLU A 28 -6.47 -2.39 -2.23
C GLU A 28 -5.48 -3.21 -1.41
N GLU A 29 -5.24 -4.45 -1.81
CA GLU A 29 -4.28 -5.26 -1.08
C GLU A 29 -2.88 -4.69 -1.16
N PHE A 30 -2.52 -4.19 -2.33
CA PHE A 30 -1.23 -3.56 -2.50
C PHE A 30 -1.10 -2.33 -1.61
N ALA A 31 -2.15 -1.53 -1.56
CA ALA A 31 -2.16 -0.34 -0.72
C ALA A 31 -2.01 -0.69 0.75
N GLU A 32 -2.62 -1.78 1.19
CA GLU A 32 -2.53 -2.21 2.57
C GLU A 32 -1.12 -2.64 2.96
N ILE A 33 -0.33 -3.02 1.98
CA ILE A 33 1.06 -3.34 2.23
C ILE A 33 1.94 -2.09 2.19
N VAL A 34 1.72 -1.24 1.20
CA VAL A 34 2.60 -0.11 0.96
C VAL A 34 2.34 1.04 1.92
N ILE A 35 1.09 1.36 2.17
CA ILE A 35 0.76 2.54 2.95
C ILE A 35 1.30 2.48 4.38
N PRO A 36 1.17 1.35 5.10
CA PRO A 36 1.77 1.31 6.44
C PRO A 36 3.28 1.49 6.42
N LYS A 37 3.95 0.97 5.42
CA LYS A 37 5.40 1.12 5.33
C LYS A 37 5.80 2.58 5.10
N VAL A 38 5.09 3.26 4.22
CA VAL A 38 5.36 4.67 3.97
C VAL A 38 5.00 5.50 5.20
N TRP A 39 3.91 5.14 5.86
CA TRP A 39 3.48 5.85 7.07
C TRP A 39 4.56 5.81 8.15
N LEU A 40 5.15 4.64 8.39
CA LEU A 40 6.21 4.55 9.37
C LEU A 40 7.45 5.34 8.93
N ARG A 41 7.73 5.29 7.66
CA ARG A 41 8.86 6.01 7.11
C ARG A 41 8.69 7.52 7.20
N GLU A 42 7.43 7.99 7.12
CA GLU A 42 7.14 9.41 7.15
C GLU A 42 6.72 9.87 8.55
N ASP A 43 7.28 9.25 9.56
CA ASP A 43 7.06 9.64 10.96
C ASP A 43 5.60 9.57 11.38
N ARG A 44 4.86 8.66 10.79
CA ARG A 44 3.45 8.42 11.11
C ARG A 44 2.59 9.64 10.87
N LYS A 45 2.92 10.41 9.84
CA LYS A 45 2.14 11.61 9.52
C LYS A 45 1.30 11.36 8.30
N ILE A 46 -0.01 11.36 8.51
CA ILE A 46 -0.96 11.07 7.44
C ILE A 46 -0.80 12.03 6.27
N SER A 47 -0.65 13.31 6.56
CA SER A 47 -0.55 14.30 5.50
C SER A 47 0.68 14.06 4.62
N ARG A 48 1.76 13.61 5.21
CA ARG A 48 2.97 13.36 4.44
C ARG A 48 2.80 12.13 3.56
N VAL A 49 2.17 11.09 4.08
CA VAL A 49 1.90 9.90 3.29
C VAL A 49 1.01 10.24 2.12
N ALA A 50 -0.04 11.01 2.37
CA ALA A 50 -0.95 11.41 1.32
C ALA A 50 -0.23 12.19 0.24
N SER A 51 0.66 13.09 0.64
CA SER A 51 1.40 13.90 -0.31
C SER A 51 2.38 13.05 -1.13
N VAL A 52 3.13 12.19 -0.46
CA VAL A 52 4.13 11.37 -1.12
C VAL A 52 3.49 10.43 -2.13
N LEU A 53 2.36 9.85 -1.78
CA LEU A 53 1.72 8.86 -2.64
C LEU A 53 0.62 9.43 -3.50
N SER A 54 0.35 10.73 -3.38
CA SER A 54 -0.70 11.40 -4.16
C SER A 54 -2.05 10.75 -3.96
N VAL A 55 -2.37 10.44 -2.71
CA VAL A 55 -3.68 9.90 -2.36
C VAL A 55 -4.29 10.80 -1.30
N SER A 56 -5.59 10.67 -1.08
CA SER A 56 -6.26 11.51 -0.10
C SER A 56 -5.92 11.05 1.32
N PRO A 57 -5.86 11.98 2.27
CA PRO A 57 -5.64 11.60 3.67
C PRO A 57 -6.73 10.65 4.18
N LYS A 58 -7.94 10.83 3.71
CA LYS A 58 -9.04 9.96 4.11
C LYS A 58 -8.77 8.52 3.71
N LYS A 59 -8.26 8.33 2.50
CA LYS A 59 -7.93 6.99 2.04
C LYS A 59 -6.79 6.40 2.86
N VAL A 60 -5.79 7.20 3.20
CA VAL A 60 -4.68 6.73 4.01
C VAL A 60 -5.19 6.24 5.36
N ARG A 61 -6.05 7.03 6.01
CA ARG A 61 -6.59 6.64 7.30
C ARG A 61 -7.39 5.35 7.21
N ARG A 62 -8.22 5.23 6.18
CA ARG A 62 -9.02 4.03 6.01
C ARG A 62 -8.16 2.79 5.86
N ILE A 63 -7.13 2.89 5.06
CA ILE A 63 -6.28 1.73 4.81
C ILE A 63 -5.48 1.36 6.05
N LEU A 64 -4.98 2.36 6.77
CA LEU A 64 -4.25 2.07 8.01
C LEU A 64 -5.16 1.39 9.03
N ARG A 65 -6.40 1.86 9.13
CA ARG A 65 -7.34 1.24 10.05
C ARG A 65 -7.63 -0.19 9.66
N ASN A 66 -7.82 -0.44 8.37
CA ASN A 66 -8.10 -1.79 7.89
C ASN A 66 -6.91 -2.71 8.07
N SER A 67 -5.71 -2.16 8.09
CA SER A 67 -4.50 -2.97 8.27
C SER A 67 -4.12 -3.15 9.73
N GLY A 68 -4.93 -2.67 10.64
CA GLY A 68 -4.67 -2.86 12.05
C GLY A 68 -3.82 -1.79 12.72
N PHE A 69 -3.48 -0.74 12.01
CA PHE A 69 -2.73 0.37 12.59
C PHE A 69 -3.69 1.42 13.12
N THR A 70 -3.47 1.88 14.35
CA THR A 70 -4.29 2.94 14.87
C THR A 70 -3.57 4.24 14.75
N GLU A 71 -4.32 5.26 14.39
CA GLU A 71 -3.77 6.54 14.15
C GLU A 71 -4.19 7.44 15.27
N PRO A 72 -3.26 8.01 15.98
CA PRO A 72 -3.62 8.76 17.18
C PRO A 72 -4.38 10.02 16.91
N ASP A 73 -4.31 10.58 15.76
CA ASP A 73 -5.09 11.78 15.61
C ASP A 73 -6.20 11.62 14.62
#